data_8c29810a1d1793de83d1014caedd3e1e
#
_entry.id   8c29810a1d1793de83d1014caedd3e1e
#
_cell.length_a   1.000
_cell.length_b   1.000
_cell.length_c   1.000
_cell.angle_alpha   90.00
_cell.angle_beta   90.00
_cell.angle_gamma   90.00
#
_symmetry.space_group_name_H-M   'P 1'
#
loop_
_entity.id
_entity.type
_entity.pdbx_description
1 polymer ?
#
loop_
_entity_poly.entity_id
_entity_poly.type
_entity_poly.pdbx_seq_one_letter_code
_entity_poly.pdbx_strand_id
1 'polypeptide(L)'
;MIKFDRMKLICPLDIVENVNERVFQTIVRDGLLTSYKYHQDTPFYLLIRKDFIHNESVIEFTGKILSDRYPELINRDNIRYCIEQINRLGICEIDTERLLHTAKVAKCDVTKDVTSTEIKEIITQTKQDLSNYDKWEVEKYPNGICLRNKVTTDRYKKRVCIYNKGKELKQQTNSSFLQSLHQSQRLLDYFQDKVRFELNIGTMVQVKRLLKIGDNSLIEVLNSTANPLLSVIDEALKKHTDSRQHTDFKDYVNSLILADNHNDLAELEAKIRALTPKGTVIKRKMQPYRDYFNRQTATSHQIDIRGLVS
;
A
#
# COMPACT_ATOMS: atom_id res chain seq x y z
N MET A 1 -12.95 -10.48 6.26
CA MET A 1 -13.35 -9.03 6.18
C MET A 1 -12.14 -8.23 5.70
N ILE A 2 -12.34 -7.42 4.67
CA ILE A 2 -11.29 -6.52 4.16
C ILE A 2 -11.04 -5.36 5.11
N LYS A 3 -9.78 -4.93 5.23
CA LYS A 3 -9.35 -3.87 6.15
C LYS A 3 -8.48 -2.85 5.41
N PHE A 4 -8.55 -1.60 5.86
CA PHE A 4 -7.88 -0.49 5.20
C PHE A 4 -7.09 0.35 6.21
N ASP A 5 -5.88 0.79 5.85
CA ASP A 5 -5.11 1.76 6.65
C ASP A 5 -5.37 3.21 6.19
N ARG A 6 -5.86 3.41 4.97
CA ARG A 6 -6.20 4.72 4.42
C ARG A 6 -7.37 4.60 3.46
N MET A 7 -8.24 5.62 3.48
CA MET A 7 -9.33 5.75 2.52
C MET A 7 -9.45 7.20 2.04
N LYS A 8 -9.74 7.36 0.74
CA LYS A 8 -10.13 8.62 0.12
C LYS A 8 -11.53 8.47 -0.44
N LEU A 9 -12.44 9.25 0.10
CA LEU A 9 -13.85 9.28 -0.26
C LEU A 9 -14.14 10.52 -1.10
N ILE A 10 -15.05 10.39 -2.06
CA ILE A 10 -15.67 11.50 -2.81
C ILE A 10 -17.15 11.38 -2.57
N CYS A 11 -17.79 12.47 -2.22
CA CYS A 11 -19.23 12.55 -1.93
C CYS A 11 -19.83 13.85 -2.45
N PRO A 12 -21.17 13.98 -2.52
CA PRO A 12 -21.84 15.24 -2.83
C PRO A 12 -21.38 16.39 -1.94
N LEU A 13 -21.35 17.60 -2.50
CA LEU A 13 -20.83 18.81 -1.84
C LEU A 13 -21.51 19.11 -0.51
N ASP A 14 -22.80 18.86 -0.42
CA ASP A 14 -23.67 19.14 0.73
C ASP A 14 -23.57 18.11 1.87
N ILE A 15 -22.74 17.09 1.73
CA ILE A 15 -22.42 16.14 2.82
C ILE A 15 -21.51 16.77 3.87
N VAL A 16 -20.66 17.73 3.46
CA VAL A 16 -19.77 18.47 4.37
C VAL A 16 -20.34 19.86 4.56
N GLU A 17 -20.79 20.14 5.77
CA GLU A 17 -21.43 21.41 6.13
C GLU A 17 -20.63 22.15 7.23
N ASN A 18 -21.03 23.33 7.56
CA ASN A 18 -20.56 24.12 8.71
C ASN A 18 -19.04 24.15 8.85
N VAL A 19 -18.33 24.35 7.71
CA VAL A 19 -16.85 24.41 7.73
C VAL A 19 -16.38 25.60 8.56
N ASN A 20 -15.46 25.35 9.48
CA ASN A 20 -14.83 26.40 10.27
C ASN A 20 -13.78 27.12 9.41
N GLU A 21 -14.14 28.27 8.87
CA GLU A 21 -13.28 29.07 7.98
C GLU A 21 -11.96 29.53 8.64
N ARG A 22 -11.85 29.50 9.96
CA ARG A 22 -10.60 29.85 10.65
C ARG A 22 -9.52 28.79 10.50
N VAL A 23 -9.90 27.52 10.25
CA VAL A 23 -8.98 26.40 10.10
C VAL A 23 -8.95 25.84 8.68
N PHE A 24 -9.96 26.15 7.85
CA PHE A 24 -9.96 25.81 6.45
C PHE A 24 -9.27 26.89 5.61
N GLN A 25 -8.37 26.46 4.74
CA GLN A 25 -7.80 27.33 3.73
C GLN A 25 -8.84 27.62 2.65
N THR A 26 -9.13 28.90 2.43
CA THR A 26 -9.96 29.37 1.32
C THR A 26 -9.13 29.44 0.04
N ILE A 27 -9.61 28.79 -1.03
CA ILE A 27 -8.94 28.80 -2.34
C ILE A 27 -9.80 29.61 -3.31
N VAL A 28 -9.24 30.71 -3.80
CA VAL A 28 -9.87 31.62 -4.76
C VAL A 28 -9.11 31.55 -6.08
N ARG A 29 -9.82 31.49 -7.20
CA ARG A 29 -9.28 31.59 -8.56
C ARG A 29 -10.10 32.61 -9.35
N ASP A 30 -9.41 33.52 -9.99
CA ASP A 30 -10.05 34.60 -10.80
C ASP A 30 -11.12 35.37 -10.01
N GLY A 31 -10.86 35.61 -8.70
CA GLY A 31 -11.79 36.31 -7.81
C GLY A 31 -12.99 35.49 -7.32
N LEU A 32 -13.11 34.22 -7.73
CA LEU A 32 -14.21 33.35 -7.33
C LEU A 32 -13.72 32.30 -6.32
N LEU A 33 -14.51 32.08 -5.27
CA LEU A 33 -14.28 30.99 -4.32
C LEU A 33 -14.44 29.64 -5.05
N THR A 34 -13.36 28.85 -5.10
CA THR A 34 -13.36 27.55 -5.77
C THR A 34 -13.39 26.37 -4.82
N SER A 35 -12.76 26.48 -3.65
CA SER A 35 -12.83 25.42 -2.64
C SER A 35 -12.42 25.87 -1.24
N TYR A 36 -12.91 25.14 -0.25
CA TYR A 36 -12.35 25.11 1.09
C TYR A 36 -11.49 23.86 1.26
N LYS A 37 -10.33 23.97 1.93
CA LYS A 37 -9.40 22.85 2.16
C LYS A 37 -8.90 22.86 3.59
N TYR A 38 -9.06 21.75 4.30
CA TYR A 38 -8.41 21.43 5.56
C TYR A 38 -7.40 20.31 5.36
N HIS A 39 -6.24 20.42 5.97
CA HIS A 39 -5.21 19.39 5.91
C HIS A 39 -4.42 19.34 7.21
N GLN A 40 -4.26 18.14 7.76
CA GLN A 40 -3.33 17.84 8.86
C GLN A 40 -2.59 16.54 8.57
N ASP A 41 -1.34 16.44 9.01
CA ASP A 41 -0.53 15.23 8.93
C ASP A 41 -0.43 14.52 10.29
N THR A 42 -0.56 15.25 11.38
CA THR A 42 -0.40 14.77 12.75
C THR A 42 -1.58 15.19 13.65
N PRO A 43 -1.99 14.36 14.62
CA PRO A 43 -1.48 13.04 14.98
C PRO A 43 -1.84 11.95 13.96
N PHE A 44 -2.78 12.20 13.07
CA PHE A 44 -3.16 11.35 11.95
C PHE A 44 -3.40 12.21 10.71
N TYR A 45 -3.22 11.61 9.54
CA TYR A 45 -3.50 12.29 8.28
C TYR A 45 -5.01 12.45 8.09
N LEU A 46 -5.43 13.69 7.82
CA LEU A 46 -6.78 14.05 7.44
C LEU A 46 -6.74 15.17 6.39
N LEU A 47 -7.43 14.97 5.28
CA LEU A 47 -7.68 16.00 4.27
C LEU A 47 -9.19 16.07 4.03
N ILE A 48 -9.76 17.27 4.14
CA ILE A 48 -11.13 17.56 3.73
C ILE A 48 -11.07 18.69 2.71
N ARG A 49 -11.71 18.49 1.56
CA ARG A 49 -11.84 19.52 0.53
C ARG A 49 -13.28 19.61 0.10
N LYS A 50 -13.83 20.78 0.14
CA LYS A 50 -15.14 21.12 -0.42
C LYS A 50 -14.90 21.84 -1.74
N ASP A 51 -15.22 21.22 -2.86
CA ASP A 51 -14.89 21.68 -4.22
C ASP A 51 -16.16 22.18 -4.93
N PHE A 52 -16.28 23.49 -5.03
CA PHE A 52 -17.46 24.13 -5.62
C PHE A 52 -17.50 24.01 -7.14
N ILE A 53 -16.33 23.84 -7.80
CA ILE A 53 -16.27 23.69 -9.26
C ILE A 53 -16.83 22.34 -9.68
N HIS A 54 -16.45 21.28 -8.96
CA HIS A 54 -16.89 19.92 -9.28
C HIS A 54 -18.15 19.50 -8.53
N ASN A 55 -18.71 20.37 -7.68
CA ASN A 55 -19.87 20.08 -6.83
C ASN A 55 -19.69 18.82 -5.99
N GLU A 56 -18.50 18.64 -5.43
CA GLU A 56 -18.13 17.46 -4.64
C GLU A 56 -17.32 17.83 -3.41
N SER A 57 -17.36 16.95 -2.41
CA SER A 57 -16.47 16.97 -1.26
C SER A 57 -15.54 15.75 -1.27
N VAL A 58 -14.30 15.95 -0.86
CA VAL A 58 -13.28 14.92 -0.73
C VAL A 58 -12.90 14.79 0.73
N ILE A 59 -12.91 13.57 1.26
CA ILE A 59 -12.48 13.24 2.62
C ILE A 59 -11.43 12.14 2.51
N GLU A 60 -10.19 12.39 2.97
CA GLU A 60 -9.13 11.38 2.96
C GLU A 60 -8.51 11.29 4.35
N PHE A 61 -8.47 10.10 4.92
CA PHE A 61 -7.97 9.86 6.28
C PHE A 61 -7.31 8.48 6.41
N THR A 62 -6.51 8.34 7.49
CA THR A 62 -5.82 7.07 7.82
C THR A 62 -6.47 6.38 9.01
N GLY A 63 -6.20 5.07 9.15
CA GLY A 63 -6.67 4.24 10.25
C GLY A 63 -6.23 4.72 11.64
N LYS A 64 -5.20 5.58 11.73
CA LYS A 64 -4.79 6.22 12.98
C LYS A 64 -5.88 7.07 13.64
N ILE A 65 -6.92 7.46 12.90
CA ILE A 65 -8.11 8.12 13.47
C ILE A 65 -8.84 7.25 14.52
N LEU A 66 -8.64 5.93 14.46
CA LEU A 66 -9.18 4.98 15.45
C LEU A 66 -8.47 5.07 16.81
N SER A 67 -7.40 5.85 16.92
CA SER A 67 -6.64 6.05 18.18
C SER A 67 -6.16 4.71 18.76
N ASP A 68 -6.46 4.39 20.01
CA ASP A 68 -6.07 3.12 20.65
C ASP A 68 -6.66 1.88 19.95
N ARG A 69 -7.70 2.06 19.11
CA ARG A 69 -8.30 1.01 18.28
C ARG A 69 -7.62 0.85 16.90
N TYR A 70 -6.50 1.52 16.64
CA TYR A 70 -5.77 1.46 15.38
C TYR A 70 -5.49 0.03 14.85
N PRO A 71 -5.20 -0.99 15.71
CA PRO A 71 -5.06 -2.38 15.26
C PRO A 71 -6.27 -2.98 14.51
N GLU A 72 -7.46 -2.44 14.73
CA GLU A 72 -8.67 -2.91 14.04
C GLU A 72 -8.64 -2.58 12.55
N LEU A 73 -7.90 -1.50 12.17
CA LEU A 73 -7.93 -0.88 10.85
C LEU A 73 -9.35 -0.44 10.45
N ILE A 74 -9.46 0.41 9.44
CA ILE A 74 -10.76 0.82 8.91
C ILE A 74 -11.44 -0.39 8.27
N ASN A 75 -12.68 -0.64 8.64
CA ASN A 75 -13.47 -1.74 8.12
C ASN A 75 -14.98 -1.41 8.20
N ARG A 76 -15.82 -2.36 7.77
CA ARG A 76 -17.28 -2.17 7.74
C ARG A 76 -17.87 -1.82 9.10
N ASP A 77 -17.33 -2.40 10.18
CA ASP A 77 -17.94 -2.30 11.51
C ASP A 77 -17.55 -0.99 12.22
N ASN A 78 -16.45 -0.33 11.79
CA ASN A 78 -15.95 0.88 12.45
C ASN A 78 -15.86 2.12 11.56
N ILE A 79 -16.24 2.07 10.28
CA ILE A 79 -16.20 3.23 9.39
C ILE A 79 -17.06 4.39 9.91
N ARG A 80 -18.24 4.11 10.45
CA ARG A 80 -19.11 5.11 11.09
C ARG A 80 -18.35 5.84 12.22
N TYR A 81 -17.72 5.09 13.08
CA TYR A 81 -16.90 5.65 14.17
C TYR A 81 -15.80 6.55 13.64
N CYS A 82 -15.12 6.17 12.53
CA CYS A 82 -14.10 7.03 11.92
C CYS A 82 -14.67 8.41 11.53
N ILE A 83 -15.84 8.44 10.92
CA ILE A 83 -16.48 9.72 10.50
C ILE A 83 -16.93 10.53 11.71
N GLU A 84 -17.47 9.88 12.73
CA GLU A 84 -17.83 10.54 14.00
C GLU A 84 -16.60 11.15 14.70
N GLN A 85 -15.40 10.49 14.62
CA GLN A 85 -14.17 11.09 15.13
C GLN A 85 -13.77 12.37 14.37
N ILE A 86 -14.00 12.42 13.04
CA ILE A 86 -13.78 13.65 12.28
C ILE A 86 -14.73 14.75 12.75
N ASN A 87 -16.01 14.44 12.93
CA ASN A 87 -17.02 15.40 13.43
C ASN A 87 -16.66 15.94 14.84
N ARG A 88 -16.11 15.08 15.71
CA ARG A 88 -15.65 15.49 17.06
C ARG A 88 -14.50 16.49 17.05
N LEU A 89 -13.78 16.65 15.94
CA LEU A 89 -12.76 17.70 15.83
C LEU A 89 -13.36 19.10 15.78
N GLY A 90 -14.66 19.23 15.51
CA GLY A 90 -15.37 20.52 15.44
C GLY A 90 -14.89 21.43 14.31
N ILE A 91 -14.28 20.86 13.27
CA ILE A 91 -13.77 21.62 12.10
C ILE A 91 -14.82 21.76 11.00
N CYS A 92 -15.73 20.81 10.89
CA CYS A 92 -16.89 20.80 10.01
C CYS A 92 -17.90 19.77 10.52
N GLU A 93 -19.06 19.73 9.91
CA GLU A 93 -20.08 18.71 10.13
C GLU A 93 -20.20 17.82 8.88
N ILE A 94 -20.08 16.50 9.08
CA ILE A 94 -20.25 15.51 8.02
C ILE A 94 -21.52 14.72 8.31
N ASP A 95 -22.48 14.75 7.40
CA ASP A 95 -23.67 13.88 7.47
C ASP A 95 -23.24 12.41 7.29
N THR A 96 -23.03 11.74 8.41
CA THR A 96 -22.48 10.38 8.44
C THR A 96 -23.39 9.39 7.70
N GLU A 97 -24.70 9.48 7.88
CA GLU A 97 -25.65 8.55 7.25
C GLU A 97 -25.63 8.70 5.73
N ARG A 98 -25.78 9.93 5.23
CA ARG A 98 -25.75 10.19 3.81
C ARG A 98 -24.38 9.85 3.21
N LEU A 99 -23.27 10.14 3.92
CA LEU A 99 -21.93 9.79 3.46
C LEU A 99 -21.80 8.27 3.24
N LEU A 100 -22.21 7.46 4.21
CA LEU A 100 -22.12 6.00 4.10
C LEU A 100 -22.86 5.46 2.86
N HIS A 101 -23.98 6.07 2.50
CA HIS A 101 -24.79 5.63 1.36
C HIS A 101 -24.36 6.21 0.00
N THR A 102 -23.76 7.40 -0.03
CA THR A 102 -23.50 8.13 -1.30
C THR A 102 -22.04 8.23 -1.67
N ALA A 103 -21.12 8.07 -0.71
CA ALA A 103 -19.70 8.23 -0.96
C ALA A 103 -19.14 7.12 -1.88
N LYS A 104 -18.18 7.53 -2.71
CA LYS A 104 -17.38 6.66 -3.57
C LYS A 104 -15.93 6.63 -3.10
N VAL A 105 -15.33 5.46 -3.09
CA VAL A 105 -13.92 5.29 -2.74
C VAL A 105 -13.06 5.57 -3.97
N ALA A 106 -12.27 6.64 -3.90
CA ALA A 106 -11.37 7.04 -4.98
C ALA A 106 -10.00 6.35 -4.87
N LYS A 107 -9.54 6.14 -3.63
CA LYS A 107 -8.28 5.51 -3.25
C LYS A 107 -8.44 4.75 -1.95
N CYS A 108 -7.69 3.66 -1.79
CA CYS A 108 -7.60 2.98 -0.49
C CYS A 108 -6.30 2.19 -0.37
N ASP A 109 -5.88 1.97 0.88
CA ASP A 109 -4.74 1.12 1.22
C ASP A 109 -5.28 -0.13 1.92
N VAL A 110 -5.39 -1.23 1.16
CA VAL A 110 -5.81 -2.53 1.71
C VAL A 110 -4.67 -3.12 2.52
N THR A 111 -4.95 -3.50 3.76
CA THR A 111 -3.92 -3.81 4.74
C THR A 111 -4.21 -5.12 5.47
N LYS A 112 -3.15 -5.91 5.66
CA LYS A 112 -3.15 -7.12 6.50
C LYS A 112 -1.91 -7.11 7.39
N ASP A 113 -2.12 -7.25 8.70
CA ASP A 113 -1.07 -7.45 9.68
C ASP A 113 -0.93 -8.96 9.98
N VAL A 114 0.28 -9.48 9.87
CA VAL A 114 0.60 -10.89 10.09
C VAL A 114 1.59 -10.99 11.24
N THR A 115 1.29 -11.84 12.22
CA THR A 115 2.21 -12.15 13.32
C THR A 115 3.32 -13.06 12.81
N SER A 116 4.58 -12.68 13.03
CA SER A 116 5.72 -13.51 12.70
C SER A 116 6.95 -13.14 13.52
N THR A 117 7.73 -14.14 13.92
CA THR A 117 9.06 -13.96 14.48
C THR A 117 10.13 -13.78 13.40
N GLU A 118 9.82 -14.14 12.15
CA GLU A 118 10.74 -14.17 11.00
C GLU A 118 10.53 -12.97 10.05
N ILE A 119 10.34 -11.77 10.62
CA ILE A 119 9.99 -10.55 9.85
C ILE A 119 11.08 -10.21 8.82
N LYS A 120 12.34 -10.32 9.21
CA LYS A 120 13.48 -9.99 8.34
C LYS A 120 13.56 -10.97 7.18
N GLU A 121 13.35 -12.25 7.48
CA GLU A 121 13.35 -13.35 6.53
C GLU A 121 12.21 -13.18 5.51
N ILE A 122 11.00 -12.83 5.93
CA ILE A 122 9.86 -12.54 5.05
C ILE A 122 10.21 -11.41 4.06
N ILE A 123 10.79 -10.32 4.55
CA ILE A 123 11.17 -9.18 3.71
C ILE A 123 12.26 -9.59 2.71
N THR A 124 13.26 -10.35 3.15
CA THR A 124 14.36 -10.84 2.31
C THR A 124 13.84 -11.83 1.26
N GLN A 125 13.01 -12.78 1.67
CA GLN A 125 12.41 -13.78 0.79
C GLN A 125 11.53 -13.13 -0.29
N THR A 126 10.72 -12.13 0.08
CA THR A 126 9.89 -11.39 -0.89
C THR A 126 10.73 -10.79 -2.01
N LYS A 127 11.90 -10.24 -1.67
CA LYS A 127 12.83 -9.69 -2.67
C LYS A 127 13.40 -10.78 -3.58
N GLN A 128 13.80 -11.92 -3.02
CA GLN A 128 14.36 -13.06 -3.78
C GLN A 128 13.32 -13.71 -4.70
N ASP A 129 12.06 -13.70 -4.28
CA ASP A 129 10.96 -14.32 -5.02
C ASP A 129 10.34 -13.41 -6.10
N LEU A 130 10.80 -12.17 -6.23
CA LEU A 130 10.29 -11.25 -7.24
C LEU A 130 10.59 -11.77 -8.65
N SER A 131 9.55 -12.19 -9.36
CA SER A 131 9.67 -12.76 -10.71
C SER A 131 9.36 -11.76 -11.83
N ASN A 132 8.53 -10.79 -11.56
CA ASN A 132 8.07 -9.79 -12.54
C ASN A 132 8.82 -8.47 -12.43
N TYR A 133 10.13 -8.50 -12.18
CA TYR A 133 10.93 -7.29 -12.00
C TYR A 133 10.90 -6.35 -13.24
N ASP A 134 10.57 -6.84 -14.42
CA ASP A 134 10.34 -6.01 -15.61
C ASP A 134 9.17 -5.03 -15.45
N LYS A 135 8.14 -5.45 -14.72
CA LYS A 135 6.90 -4.69 -14.49
C LYS A 135 6.90 -3.96 -13.16
N TRP A 136 7.72 -4.42 -12.22
CA TRP A 136 7.77 -3.92 -10.86
C TRP A 136 9.14 -3.30 -10.55
N GLU A 137 9.13 -2.21 -9.87
CA GLU A 137 10.30 -1.56 -9.28
C GLU A 137 10.30 -1.82 -7.78
N VAL A 138 11.48 -2.16 -7.25
CA VAL A 138 11.68 -2.44 -5.83
C VAL A 138 12.29 -1.22 -5.17
N GLU A 139 11.59 -0.65 -4.20
CA GLU A 139 12.11 0.40 -3.31
C GLU A 139 12.52 -0.23 -1.99
N LYS A 140 13.78 -0.02 -1.58
CA LYS A 140 14.32 -0.53 -0.33
C LYS A 140 14.10 0.48 0.79
N TYR A 141 13.62 0.01 1.93
CA TYR A 141 13.50 0.78 3.16
C TYR A 141 14.28 0.07 4.28
N PRO A 142 14.71 0.77 5.33
CA PRO A 142 15.44 0.15 6.45
C PRO A 142 14.68 -1.01 7.10
N ASN A 143 13.35 -0.95 7.09
CA ASN A 143 12.48 -1.91 7.78
C ASN A 143 11.49 -2.63 6.85
N GLY A 144 11.70 -2.57 5.54
CA GLY A 144 10.77 -3.17 4.58
C GLY A 144 11.15 -2.97 3.14
N ILE A 145 10.26 -3.38 2.26
CA ILE A 145 10.34 -3.18 0.81
C ILE A 145 9.00 -2.69 0.29
N CYS A 146 9.04 -1.96 -0.81
CA CYS A 146 7.85 -1.65 -1.61
C CYS A 146 8.06 -2.07 -3.05
N LEU A 147 7.04 -2.67 -3.61
CA LEU A 147 6.93 -3.02 -5.03
C LEU A 147 5.96 -2.05 -5.67
N ARG A 148 6.39 -1.29 -6.67
CA ARG A 148 5.51 -0.41 -7.44
C ARG A 148 5.56 -0.74 -8.92
N ASN A 149 4.49 -0.49 -9.65
CA ASN A 149 4.53 -0.62 -11.09
C ASN A 149 5.50 0.38 -11.70
N LYS A 150 6.37 -0.07 -12.61
CA LYS A 150 7.28 0.79 -13.38
C LYS A 150 6.53 1.76 -14.28
N VAL A 151 5.45 1.29 -14.90
CA VAL A 151 4.58 2.11 -15.73
C VAL A 151 3.32 2.45 -14.95
N THR A 152 3.10 3.73 -14.71
CA THR A 152 1.90 4.24 -14.03
C THR A 152 1.13 5.14 -14.97
N THR A 153 -0.18 5.02 -14.95
CA THR A 153 -1.12 5.89 -15.66
C THR A 153 -2.19 6.37 -14.70
N ASP A 154 -3.00 7.35 -15.11
CA ASP A 154 -4.14 7.81 -14.32
C ASP A 154 -5.16 6.69 -14.03
N ARG A 155 -5.14 5.62 -14.83
CA ARG A 155 -6.01 4.45 -14.67
C ARG A 155 -5.34 3.25 -14.02
N TYR A 156 -4.01 3.26 -13.90
CA TYR A 156 -3.26 2.12 -13.43
C TYR A 156 -2.12 2.56 -12.50
N LYS A 157 -2.39 2.51 -11.20
CA LYS A 157 -1.42 2.89 -10.17
C LYS A 157 -1.64 2.03 -8.93
N LYS A 158 -0.70 1.12 -8.68
CA LYS A 158 -0.71 0.29 -7.47
C LYS A 158 0.71 0.10 -6.94
N ARG A 159 0.81 -0.06 -5.62
CA ARG A 159 2.05 -0.27 -4.88
C ARG A 159 1.78 -1.23 -3.73
N VAL A 160 2.66 -2.19 -3.52
CA VAL A 160 2.62 -3.10 -2.35
C VAL A 160 3.83 -2.81 -1.49
N CYS A 161 3.61 -2.54 -0.20
CA CYS A 161 4.65 -2.43 0.79
C CYS A 161 4.56 -3.59 1.78
N ILE A 162 5.71 -4.17 2.13
CA ILE A 162 5.85 -5.25 3.11
C ILE A 162 6.92 -4.79 4.10
N TYR A 163 6.54 -4.60 5.37
CA TYR A 163 7.46 -4.00 6.33
C TYR A 163 7.18 -4.40 7.77
N ASN A 164 8.22 -4.25 8.63
CA ASN A 164 8.11 -4.41 10.07
C ASN A 164 7.31 -3.25 10.67
N LYS A 165 6.05 -3.50 11.02
CA LYS A 165 5.14 -2.47 11.54
C LYS A 165 5.57 -1.95 12.91
N GLY A 166 6.12 -2.82 13.76
CA GLY A 166 6.60 -2.40 15.08
C GLY A 166 7.78 -1.42 15.00
N LYS A 167 8.73 -1.66 14.08
CA LYS A 167 9.85 -0.73 13.84
C LYS A 167 9.38 0.56 13.16
N GLU A 168 8.46 0.46 12.21
CA GLU A 168 7.89 1.65 11.54
C GLU A 168 7.17 2.55 12.55
N LEU A 169 6.36 1.97 13.43
CA LEU A 169 5.61 2.74 14.42
C LEU A 169 6.50 3.50 15.41
N LYS A 170 7.71 3.01 15.69
CA LYS A 170 8.70 3.65 16.56
C LYS A 170 9.48 4.80 15.88
N GLN A 171 9.25 5.09 14.60
CA GLN A 171 9.91 6.19 13.91
C GLN A 171 9.40 7.54 14.43
N GLN A 172 10.26 8.55 14.38
CA GLN A 172 9.95 9.90 14.84
C GLN A 172 8.69 10.49 14.19
N THR A 173 8.42 10.14 12.95
CA THR A 173 7.20 10.55 12.22
C THR A 173 5.90 10.10 12.88
N ASN A 174 5.95 9.10 13.76
CA ASN A 174 4.80 8.59 14.50
C ASN A 174 4.73 9.11 15.95
N SER A 175 5.67 9.95 16.40
CA SER A 175 5.74 10.40 17.79
C SER A 175 4.47 11.13 18.24
N SER A 176 3.97 12.07 17.43
CA SER A 176 2.74 12.81 17.73
C SER A 176 1.52 11.89 17.84
N PHE A 177 1.44 10.85 16.98
CA PHE A 177 0.39 9.85 17.08
C PHE A 177 0.50 9.06 18.38
N LEU A 178 1.68 8.54 18.71
CA LEU A 178 1.88 7.77 19.95
C LEU A 178 1.58 8.60 21.20
N GLN A 179 1.95 9.89 21.19
CA GLN A 179 1.65 10.82 22.30
C GLN A 179 0.15 11.11 22.45
N SER A 180 -0.62 11.02 21.39
CA SER A 180 -2.08 11.24 21.42
C SER A 180 -2.88 10.05 21.95
N LEU A 181 -2.25 8.89 22.16
CA LEU A 181 -2.89 7.66 22.63
C LEU A 181 -2.96 7.59 24.15
N HIS A 182 -4.04 7.00 24.68
CA HIS A 182 -4.13 6.66 26.10
C HIS A 182 -3.31 5.42 26.47
N GLN A 183 -3.16 4.47 25.52
CA GLN A 183 -2.49 3.18 25.75
C GLN A 183 -1.38 2.93 24.70
N SER A 184 -0.49 3.89 24.51
CA SER A 184 0.57 3.79 23.48
C SER A 184 1.46 2.56 23.65
N GLN A 185 1.80 2.15 24.89
CA GLN A 185 2.61 0.96 25.14
C GLN A 185 1.90 -0.31 24.65
N ARG A 186 0.61 -0.46 24.95
CA ARG A 186 -0.19 -1.61 24.47
C ARG A 186 -0.21 -1.69 22.93
N LEU A 187 -0.24 -0.54 22.27
CA LEU A 187 -0.17 -0.48 20.81
C LEU A 187 1.21 -0.92 20.30
N LEU A 188 2.29 -0.48 20.92
CA LEU A 188 3.65 -0.88 20.59
C LEU A 188 3.86 -2.38 20.77
N ASP A 189 3.36 -2.94 21.87
CA ASP A 189 3.43 -4.39 22.15
C ASP A 189 2.64 -5.19 21.12
N TYR A 190 1.45 -4.72 20.72
CA TYR A 190 0.64 -5.38 19.68
C TYR A 190 1.38 -5.47 18.34
N PHE A 191 2.11 -4.41 17.95
CA PHE A 191 2.81 -4.38 16.67
C PHE A 191 4.24 -4.91 16.69
N GLN A 192 4.76 -5.31 17.84
CA GLN A 192 6.16 -5.72 18.00
C GLN A 192 6.57 -6.85 17.04
N ASP A 193 5.68 -7.81 16.83
CA ASP A 193 5.86 -9.01 16.03
C ASP A 193 5.06 -9.01 14.72
N LYS A 194 4.65 -7.84 14.22
CA LYS A 194 3.83 -7.74 13.01
C LYS A 194 4.62 -7.36 11.77
N VAL A 195 4.43 -8.16 10.73
CA VAL A 195 4.69 -7.76 9.34
C VAL A 195 3.40 -7.19 8.77
N ARG A 196 3.47 -5.98 8.24
CA ARG A 196 2.36 -5.38 7.53
C ARG A 196 2.52 -5.55 6.03
N PHE A 197 1.48 -6.07 5.41
CA PHE A 197 1.26 -6.07 3.97
C PHE A 197 0.26 -4.97 3.65
N GLU A 198 0.64 -4.05 2.78
CA GLU A 198 -0.18 -2.88 2.45
C GLU A 198 -0.21 -2.67 0.94
N LEU A 199 -1.39 -2.76 0.34
CA LEU A 199 -1.62 -2.51 -1.07
C LEU A 199 -2.28 -1.15 -1.25
N ASN A 200 -1.53 -0.18 -1.75
CA ASN A 200 -2.07 1.11 -2.17
C ASN A 200 -2.73 0.97 -3.54
N ILE A 201 -4.02 1.27 -3.60
CA ILE A 201 -4.86 1.30 -4.81
C ILE A 201 -5.16 2.75 -5.13
N GLY A 202 -4.46 3.30 -6.12
CA GLY A 202 -4.40 4.74 -6.38
C GLY A 202 -5.51 5.30 -7.28
N THR A 203 -6.41 4.47 -7.85
CA THR A 203 -7.45 4.93 -8.79
C THR A 203 -8.76 4.17 -8.64
N MET A 204 -9.90 4.82 -8.93
CA MET A 204 -11.24 4.22 -8.88
C MET A 204 -11.36 2.96 -9.77
N VAL A 205 -10.74 2.98 -10.95
CA VAL A 205 -10.74 1.82 -11.87
C VAL A 205 -10.06 0.62 -11.21
N GLN A 206 -8.94 0.85 -10.52
CA GLN A 206 -8.24 -0.21 -9.82
C GLN A 206 -8.99 -0.69 -8.57
N VAL A 207 -9.68 0.20 -7.86
CA VAL A 207 -10.55 -0.18 -6.72
C VAL A 207 -11.58 -1.19 -7.19
N LYS A 208 -12.34 -0.88 -8.24
CA LYS A 208 -13.35 -1.82 -8.79
C LYS A 208 -12.73 -3.15 -9.23
N ARG A 209 -11.65 -3.09 -9.99
CA ARG A 209 -11.00 -4.28 -10.55
C ARG A 209 -10.43 -5.20 -9.47
N LEU A 210 -9.67 -4.65 -8.52
CA LEU A 210 -8.95 -5.45 -7.52
C LEU A 210 -9.86 -5.98 -6.42
N LEU A 211 -10.90 -5.21 -6.09
CA LEU A 211 -11.91 -5.63 -5.13
C LEU A 211 -13.03 -6.47 -5.76
N LYS A 212 -13.01 -6.65 -7.11
CA LYS A 212 -13.99 -7.44 -7.86
C LYS A 212 -15.44 -6.97 -7.62
N ILE A 213 -15.65 -5.66 -7.63
CA ILE A 213 -16.95 -5.01 -7.38
C ILE A 213 -17.44 -4.26 -8.62
N GLY A 214 -18.74 -4.13 -8.76
CA GLY A 214 -19.38 -3.43 -9.88
C GLY A 214 -19.28 -1.92 -9.79
N ASP A 215 -19.45 -1.39 -8.58
CA ASP A 215 -19.32 0.04 -8.28
C ASP A 215 -18.27 0.25 -7.17
N ASN A 216 -17.70 1.45 -7.10
CA ASN A 216 -16.78 1.85 -6.04
C ASN A 216 -17.47 2.61 -4.90
N SER A 217 -18.78 2.40 -4.70
CA SER A 217 -19.48 2.91 -3.52
C SER A 217 -18.83 2.40 -2.23
N LEU A 218 -18.89 3.21 -1.20
CA LEU A 218 -18.26 2.86 0.10
C LEU A 218 -18.77 1.53 0.63
N ILE A 219 -20.08 1.27 0.49
CA ILE A 219 -20.72 0.02 0.92
C ILE A 219 -20.16 -1.19 0.15
N GLU A 220 -20.05 -1.13 -1.17
CA GLU A 220 -19.52 -2.20 -2.01
C GLU A 220 -18.06 -2.50 -1.66
N VAL A 221 -17.25 -1.45 -1.46
CA VAL A 221 -15.83 -1.57 -1.10
C VAL A 221 -15.67 -2.24 0.26
N LEU A 222 -16.43 -1.83 1.28
CA LEU A 222 -16.36 -2.39 2.63
C LEU A 222 -16.89 -3.83 2.72
N ASN A 223 -17.82 -4.21 1.83
CA ASN A 223 -18.39 -5.56 1.76
C ASN A 223 -17.63 -6.50 0.81
N SER A 224 -16.59 -6.03 0.13
CA SER A 224 -15.82 -6.88 -0.77
C SER A 224 -15.23 -8.09 -0.05
N THR A 225 -15.39 -9.26 -0.66
CA THR A 225 -14.80 -10.53 -0.20
C THR A 225 -13.52 -10.88 -0.95
N ALA A 226 -13.08 -10.02 -1.88
CA ALA A 226 -11.86 -10.24 -2.63
C ALA A 226 -10.61 -10.16 -1.74
N ASN A 227 -9.57 -10.89 -2.13
CA ASN A 227 -8.24 -10.73 -1.55
C ASN A 227 -7.29 -10.05 -2.56
N PRO A 228 -7.29 -8.72 -2.64
CA PRO A 228 -6.47 -8.00 -3.61
C PRO A 228 -4.98 -8.08 -3.30
N LEU A 229 -4.57 -8.27 -2.03
CA LEU A 229 -3.18 -8.48 -1.64
C LEU A 229 -2.64 -9.75 -2.28
N LEU A 230 -3.34 -10.88 -2.12
CA LEU A 230 -2.94 -12.15 -2.73
C LEU A 230 -2.85 -12.02 -4.26
N SER A 231 -3.85 -11.41 -4.89
CA SER A 231 -3.89 -11.23 -6.35
C SER A 231 -2.68 -10.44 -6.87
N VAL A 232 -2.23 -9.40 -6.15
CA VAL A 232 -1.10 -8.57 -6.57
C VAL A 232 0.24 -9.24 -6.24
N ILE A 233 0.34 -9.97 -5.14
CA ILE A 233 1.51 -10.78 -4.80
C ILE A 233 1.69 -11.89 -5.82
N ASP A 234 0.63 -12.57 -6.24
CA ASP A 234 0.68 -13.57 -7.32
C ASP A 234 1.16 -12.98 -8.66
N GLU A 235 0.86 -11.71 -8.91
CA GLU A 235 1.33 -11.01 -10.11
C GLU A 235 2.82 -10.62 -9.99
N ALA A 236 3.29 -10.26 -8.80
CA ALA A 236 4.63 -9.74 -8.57
C ALA A 236 5.67 -10.85 -8.28
N LEU A 237 5.29 -11.82 -7.47
CA LEU A 237 6.19 -12.89 -7.03
C LEU A 237 6.11 -14.09 -7.99
N LYS A 238 7.22 -14.79 -8.11
CA LYS A 238 7.25 -16.05 -8.85
C LYS A 238 6.44 -17.11 -8.14
N LYS A 239 5.86 -18.01 -8.93
CA LYS A 239 5.27 -19.22 -8.41
C LYS A 239 6.41 -20.17 -7.99
N HIS A 240 6.28 -20.78 -6.83
CA HIS A 240 7.19 -21.84 -6.43
C HIS A 240 7.04 -23.02 -7.40
N THR A 241 8.15 -23.38 -8.02
CA THR A 241 8.27 -24.62 -8.79
C THR A 241 9.32 -25.47 -8.08
N ASP A 242 9.15 -26.77 -8.07
CA ASP A 242 10.12 -27.71 -7.47
C ASP A 242 11.53 -27.36 -7.94
N SER A 243 12.45 -27.25 -7.01
CA SER A 243 13.84 -26.89 -7.30
C SER A 243 14.52 -28.04 -8.02
N ARG A 244 15.16 -27.73 -9.12
CA ARG A 244 16.15 -28.59 -9.71
C ARG A 244 17.53 -28.03 -9.40
N GLN A 245 18.45 -28.89 -8.99
CA GLN A 245 19.88 -28.59 -8.90
C GLN A 245 20.40 -28.08 -10.26
N HIS A 246 21.59 -27.48 -10.28
CA HIS A 246 22.23 -27.07 -11.53
C HIS A 246 22.21 -28.22 -12.55
N THR A 247 21.59 -27.97 -13.68
CA THR A 247 21.42 -29.03 -14.71
C THR A 247 22.60 -29.08 -15.66
N ASP A 248 23.36 -27.98 -15.77
CA ASP A 248 24.52 -27.86 -16.64
C ASP A 248 25.50 -26.75 -16.19
N PHE A 249 26.62 -26.65 -16.90
CA PHE A 249 27.65 -25.63 -16.65
C PHE A 249 27.13 -24.19 -16.80
N LYS A 250 26.19 -23.95 -17.69
CA LYS A 250 25.59 -22.63 -17.91
C LYS A 250 24.79 -22.20 -16.68
N ASP A 251 24.02 -23.10 -16.10
CA ASP A 251 23.28 -22.86 -14.87
C ASP A 251 24.22 -22.58 -13.70
N TYR A 252 25.35 -23.29 -13.61
CA TYR A 252 26.38 -23.01 -12.62
C TYR A 252 26.97 -21.61 -12.78
N VAL A 253 27.34 -21.19 -14.00
CA VAL A 253 27.86 -19.85 -14.28
C VAL A 253 26.82 -18.76 -13.95
N ASN A 254 25.57 -18.98 -14.34
CA ASN A 254 24.49 -18.05 -14.02
C ASN A 254 24.31 -17.90 -12.49
N SER A 255 24.48 -18.97 -11.72
CA SER A 255 24.41 -18.92 -10.26
C SER A 255 25.51 -18.07 -9.65
N LEU A 256 26.74 -18.22 -10.13
CA LEU A 256 27.89 -17.43 -9.65
C LEU A 256 27.69 -15.94 -9.91
N ILE A 257 27.24 -15.60 -11.13
CA ILE A 257 27.01 -14.21 -11.52
C ILE A 257 25.87 -13.58 -10.70
N LEU A 258 24.80 -14.33 -10.44
CA LEU A 258 23.70 -13.86 -9.59
C LEU A 258 24.13 -13.69 -8.14
N ALA A 259 24.91 -14.64 -7.60
CA ALA A 259 25.43 -14.56 -6.23
C ALA A 259 26.34 -13.35 -6.04
N ASP A 260 27.23 -13.04 -7.02
CA ASP A 260 28.09 -11.85 -7.02
C ASP A 260 27.30 -10.53 -7.05
N ASN A 261 26.06 -10.59 -7.48
CA ASN A 261 25.12 -9.47 -7.47
C ASN A 261 24.02 -9.63 -6.42
N HIS A 262 24.32 -10.28 -5.29
CA HIS A 262 23.42 -10.46 -4.15
C HIS A 262 22.08 -11.12 -4.51
N ASN A 263 22.03 -11.90 -5.60
CA ASN A 263 20.81 -12.43 -6.21
C ASN A 263 19.79 -11.34 -6.58
N ASP A 264 20.28 -10.12 -6.87
CA ASP A 264 19.46 -8.97 -7.25
C ASP A 264 19.51 -8.76 -8.77
N LEU A 265 18.44 -9.15 -9.46
CA LEU A 265 18.33 -8.99 -10.91
C LEU A 265 18.39 -7.54 -11.38
N ALA A 266 17.96 -6.57 -10.55
CA ALA A 266 18.03 -5.16 -10.91
C ALA A 266 19.45 -4.63 -10.82
N GLU A 267 20.23 -5.07 -9.81
CA GLU A 267 21.64 -4.75 -9.67
C GLU A 267 22.44 -5.35 -10.83
N LEU A 268 22.20 -6.61 -11.15
CA LEU A 268 22.82 -7.26 -12.32
C LEU A 268 22.48 -6.54 -13.63
N GLU A 269 21.21 -6.16 -13.83
CA GLU A 269 20.81 -5.41 -15.02
C GLU A 269 21.53 -4.06 -15.11
N ALA A 270 21.69 -3.33 -14.01
CA ALA A 270 22.41 -2.07 -13.96
C ALA A 270 23.89 -2.26 -14.36
N LYS A 271 24.56 -3.29 -13.82
CA LYS A 271 25.94 -3.63 -14.21
C LYS A 271 26.05 -4.01 -15.70
N ILE A 272 25.13 -4.84 -16.21
CA ILE A 272 25.11 -5.22 -17.64
C ILE A 272 24.91 -3.99 -18.52
N ARG A 273 24.03 -3.06 -18.14
CA ARG A 273 23.83 -1.79 -18.88
C ARG A 273 25.10 -0.95 -18.92
N ALA A 274 25.79 -0.81 -17.80
CA ALA A 274 27.03 -0.04 -17.71
C ALA A 274 28.17 -0.62 -18.59
N LEU A 275 28.23 -1.96 -18.71
CA LEU A 275 29.26 -2.68 -19.46
C LEU A 275 28.90 -2.95 -20.92
N THR A 276 27.72 -2.53 -21.37
CA THR A 276 27.23 -2.89 -22.70
C THR A 276 27.14 -1.67 -23.61
N PRO A 277 27.59 -1.76 -24.88
CA PRO A 277 27.48 -0.66 -25.84
C PRO A 277 26.03 -0.18 -26.04
N LYS A 278 25.89 1.12 -26.35
CA LYS A 278 24.57 1.70 -26.69
C LYS A 278 23.94 0.93 -27.86
N GLY A 279 22.62 0.69 -27.77
CA GLY A 279 21.86 -0.05 -28.79
C GLY A 279 21.75 -1.56 -28.54
N THR A 280 22.42 -2.11 -27.53
CA THR A 280 22.29 -3.54 -27.21
C THR A 280 20.94 -3.84 -26.52
N VAL A 281 20.30 -4.96 -26.94
CA VAL A 281 19.05 -5.42 -26.34
C VAL A 281 19.32 -6.06 -24.97
N ILE A 282 19.27 -5.27 -23.93
CA ILE A 282 19.53 -5.69 -22.54
C ILE A 282 18.61 -6.84 -22.13
N LYS A 283 17.33 -6.79 -22.52
CA LYS A 283 16.34 -7.85 -22.21
C LYS A 283 16.85 -9.23 -22.64
N ARG A 284 17.47 -9.34 -23.83
CA ARG A 284 18.01 -10.62 -24.34
C ARG A 284 19.21 -11.09 -23.52
N LYS A 285 20.09 -10.16 -23.08
CA LYS A 285 21.23 -10.52 -22.23
C LYS A 285 20.82 -10.95 -20.83
N MET A 286 19.76 -10.39 -20.29
CA MET A 286 19.22 -10.72 -18.98
C MET A 286 18.44 -12.04 -18.95
N GLN A 287 17.94 -12.52 -20.09
CA GLN A 287 17.05 -13.70 -20.14
C GLN A 287 17.63 -14.95 -19.47
N PRO A 288 18.90 -15.35 -19.69
CA PRO A 288 19.47 -16.53 -19.02
C PRO A 288 19.44 -16.44 -17.50
N TYR A 289 19.74 -15.26 -16.96
CA TYR A 289 19.74 -15.02 -15.50
C TYR A 289 18.33 -15.03 -14.91
N ARG A 290 17.35 -14.48 -15.64
CA ARG A 290 15.93 -14.55 -15.26
C ARG A 290 15.43 -15.98 -15.22
N ASP A 291 15.73 -16.75 -16.27
CA ASP A 291 15.30 -18.15 -16.37
C ASP A 291 15.93 -18.99 -15.27
N TYR A 292 17.23 -18.77 -14.99
CA TYR A 292 17.90 -19.44 -13.88
C TYR A 292 17.32 -19.00 -12.53
N PHE A 293 17.19 -17.70 -12.27
CA PHE A 293 16.62 -17.16 -11.04
C PHE A 293 15.21 -17.70 -10.79
N ASN A 294 14.40 -17.82 -11.82
CA ASN A 294 13.04 -18.36 -11.73
C ASN A 294 13.01 -19.90 -11.45
N ARG A 295 14.09 -20.62 -11.75
CA ARG A 295 14.18 -22.07 -11.45
C ARG A 295 14.68 -22.35 -10.03
N GLN A 296 15.51 -21.48 -9.44
CA GLN A 296 16.35 -21.75 -8.24
C GLN A 296 15.66 -21.65 -6.88
N THR A 297 14.39 -21.41 -6.76
CA THR A 297 13.81 -21.04 -5.47
C THR A 297 13.08 -22.14 -4.73
N ALA A 298 13.65 -23.32 -4.63
CA ALA A 298 12.93 -24.39 -3.99
C ALA A 298 13.73 -25.27 -2.99
N THR A 299 14.85 -24.86 -2.43
CA THR A 299 15.61 -25.77 -1.55
C THR A 299 16.04 -25.23 -0.18
N SER A 300 15.65 -24.02 0.18
CA SER A 300 15.80 -23.56 1.56
C SER A 300 14.43 -23.47 2.22
N HIS A 301 14.39 -23.46 3.52
CA HIS A 301 13.17 -23.20 4.32
C HIS A 301 12.48 -21.95 3.78
N GLN A 302 11.55 -22.13 2.83
CA GLN A 302 10.90 -21.04 2.13
C GLN A 302 9.65 -20.64 2.89
N ILE A 303 9.62 -19.38 3.30
CA ILE A 303 8.42 -18.79 3.87
C ILE A 303 7.39 -18.65 2.73
N ASP A 304 6.23 -19.25 2.91
CA ASP A 304 5.12 -19.09 1.97
C ASP A 304 4.47 -17.71 2.12
N ILE A 305 5.04 -16.72 1.42
CA ILE A 305 4.54 -15.34 1.42
C ILE A 305 3.08 -15.27 0.95
N ARG A 306 2.67 -16.16 0.05
CA ARG A 306 1.29 -16.23 -0.45
C ARG A 306 0.34 -16.71 0.64
N GLY A 307 0.74 -17.75 1.39
CA GLY A 307 0.00 -18.25 2.55
C GLY A 307 -0.17 -17.20 3.65
N LEU A 308 0.82 -16.33 3.85
CA LEU A 308 0.70 -15.24 4.84
C LEU A 308 -0.43 -14.25 4.52
N VAL A 309 -0.77 -14.05 3.26
CA VAL A 309 -1.79 -13.08 2.82
C VAL A 309 -3.10 -13.73 2.37
N SER A 310 -3.15 -15.04 2.33
CA SER A 310 -4.36 -15.83 2.01
C SER A 310 -5.48 -15.66 3.02
#